data_f073878b7fed2aed94ea816f600a9753
#
_entry.id   f073878b7fed2aed94ea816f600a9753
#
_cell.length_a   1.000
_cell.length_b   1.000
_cell.length_c   1.000
_cell.angle_alpha   90.00
_cell.angle_beta   90.00
_cell.angle_gamma   90.00
#
_symmetry.space_group_name_H-M   'P 1'
#
loop_
_entity.id
_entity.type
_entity.pdbx_description
1 polymer ?
#
loop_
_entity_poly.entity_id
_entity_poly.type
_entity_poly.pdbx_seq_one_letter_code
_entity_poly.pdbx_strand_id
1 'polypeptide(L)'
;STDLYSDGTATNQINGLQALVNILGTGTVGGINSTTFTFWKNSIFDLSNNSVTMSATTIENSAMLPLWLLLDRGPDDQPDLIVMDSNHYSFFEASQTSLKRYTSAENANAGLVSLKYKNADVYYDGNSGIPVNTTYMLNTNYLDLVVHKDADLEIMPEMRPINQDGDVIPILWMGNLTCSNRHQQGVITP
;
A
#
# COMPACT_ATOMS: atom_id res chain seq x y z
N SER A 1 1.76 -0.84 12.13
CA SER A 1 1.63 -0.54 10.69
C SER A 1 2.96 -0.17 10.02
N THR A 2 3.99 0.21 10.77
CA THR A 2 5.30 0.55 10.20
C THR A 2 5.91 -0.55 9.34
N ASP A 3 5.69 -1.81 9.66
CA ASP A 3 6.24 -2.94 8.90
C ASP A 3 5.57 -3.13 7.53
N LEU A 4 4.29 -2.80 7.40
CA LEU A 4 3.58 -2.86 6.12
C LEU A 4 4.15 -1.86 5.09
N TYR A 5 4.68 -0.74 5.54
CA TYR A 5 5.28 0.29 4.69
C TYR A 5 6.81 0.30 4.75
N SER A 6 7.42 -0.74 5.31
CA SER A 6 8.87 -0.81 5.43
C SER A 6 9.56 -0.82 4.05
N ASP A 7 10.78 -0.33 4.04
CA ASP A 7 11.66 -0.41 2.87
C ASP A 7 12.45 -1.74 2.79
N GLY A 8 12.26 -2.63 3.79
CA GLY A 8 12.88 -3.94 3.86
C GLY A 8 14.39 -3.92 4.12
N THR A 9 14.95 -2.79 4.55
CA THR A 9 16.41 -2.66 4.74
C THR A 9 16.88 -3.07 6.13
N ALA A 10 16.00 -3.06 7.13
CA ALA A 10 16.36 -3.45 8.48
C ALA A 10 16.42 -4.99 8.64
N THR A 11 17.26 -5.44 9.56
CA THR A 11 17.41 -6.88 9.86
C THR A 11 16.10 -7.42 10.43
N ASN A 12 15.65 -8.57 9.95
CA ASN A 12 14.42 -9.25 10.36
C ASN A 12 13.13 -8.43 10.10
N GLN A 13 13.13 -7.57 9.08
CA GLN A 13 11.99 -6.81 8.63
C GLN A 13 11.40 -7.42 7.37
N ILE A 14 10.09 -7.49 7.28
CA ILE A 14 9.40 -7.88 6.04
C ILE A 14 9.53 -6.76 4.99
N ASN A 15 9.49 -7.11 3.72
CA ASN A 15 9.36 -6.13 2.65
C ASN A 15 7.96 -5.49 2.73
N GLY A 16 7.91 -4.20 2.94
CA GLY A 16 6.66 -3.46 2.93
C GLY A 16 6.38 -2.82 1.57
N LEU A 17 5.34 -2.00 1.51
CA LEU A 17 4.93 -1.33 0.28
C LEU A 17 6.02 -0.41 -0.28
N GLN A 18 6.84 0.24 0.55
CA GLN A 18 7.95 1.07 0.06
C GLN A 18 9.04 0.26 -0.67
N ALA A 19 9.26 -1.00 -0.26
CA ALA A 19 10.16 -1.90 -0.96
C ALA A 19 9.58 -2.37 -2.30
N LEU A 20 8.30 -2.78 -2.30
CA LEU A 20 7.64 -3.34 -3.46
C LEU A 20 7.21 -2.28 -4.47
N VAL A 21 6.61 -1.18 -3.99
CA VAL A 21 6.08 -0.06 -4.79
C VAL A 21 6.88 1.19 -4.43
N ASN A 22 8.10 1.26 -4.94
CA ASN A 22 9.02 2.33 -4.61
C ASN A 22 8.59 3.65 -5.24
N ILE A 23 8.76 4.75 -4.50
CA ILE A 23 8.42 6.11 -4.94
C ILE A 23 9.22 6.57 -6.16
N LEU A 24 10.40 5.99 -6.42
CA LEU A 24 11.23 6.25 -7.59
C LEU A 24 11.06 5.22 -8.71
N GLY A 25 10.23 4.19 -8.51
CA GLY A 25 10.06 3.07 -9.44
C GLY A 25 11.29 2.20 -9.63
N THR A 26 12.35 2.45 -8.87
CA THR A 26 13.64 1.75 -8.98
C THR A 26 13.77 0.67 -7.90
N GLY A 27 14.88 -0.05 -7.92
CA GLY A 27 15.20 -1.07 -6.92
C GLY A 27 15.06 -2.49 -7.44
N THR A 28 15.54 -3.43 -6.62
CA THR A 28 15.51 -4.87 -6.92
C THR A 28 14.44 -5.53 -6.05
N VAL A 29 13.44 -6.13 -6.69
CA VAL A 29 12.35 -6.85 -6.02
C VAL A 29 12.27 -8.23 -6.64
N GLY A 30 12.23 -9.27 -5.80
CA GLY A 30 12.25 -10.66 -6.28
C GLY A 30 13.49 -11.04 -7.09
N GLY A 31 14.64 -10.40 -6.83
CA GLY A 31 15.86 -10.61 -7.59
C GLY A 31 15.93 -9.89 -8.95
N ILE A 32 14.85 -9.21 -9.37
CA ILE A 32 14.77 -8.49 -10.64
C ILE A 32 15.03 -7.00 -10.41
N ASN A 33 16.06 -6.47 -11.06
CA ASN A 33 16.41 -5.05 -11.00
C ASN A 33 15.63 -4.26 -12.05
N SER A 34 14.80 -3.32 -11.60
CA SER A 34 13.97 -2.50 -12.47
C SER A 34 14.73 -1.48 -13.31
N THR A 35 16.00 -1.21 -13.01
CA THR A 35 16.85 -0.37 -13.85
C THR A 35 17.29 -1.11 -15.10
N THR A 36 17.58 -2.40 -14.97
CA THR A 36 17.95 -3.27 -16.11
C THR A 36 16.70 -3.74 -16.84
N PHE A 37 15.65 -4.10 -16.12
CA PHE A 37 14.40 -4.62 -16.67
C PHE A 37 13.27 -3.60 -16.45
N THR A 38 13.09 -2.70 -17.38
CA THR A 38 12.18 -1.55 -17.26
C THR A 38 10.71 -1.95 -17.14
N PHE A 39 10.32 -3.13 -17.62
CA PHE A 39 8.97 -3.68 -17.45
C PHE A 39 8.64 -4.00 -15.99
N TRP A 40 9.66 -4.11 -15.13
CA TRP A 40 9.52 -4.40 -13.69
C TRP A 40 9.39 -3.14 -12.83
N LYS A 41 9.27 -1.96 -13.45
CA LYS A 41 8.99 -0.71 -12.72
C LYS A 41 7.53 -0.66 -12.31
N ASN A 42 7.27 -0.20 -11.07
CA ASN A 42 5.93 0.22 -10.70
C ASN A 42 5.58 1.55 -11.40
N SER A 43 4.29 1.82 -11.55
CA SER A 43 3.78 3.06 -12.11
C SER A 43 3.89 4.20 -11.10
N ILE A 44 4.35 5.37 -11.54
CA ILE A 44 4.54 6.53 -10.68
C ILE A 44 3.83 7.74 -11.29
N PHE A 45 3.17 8.50 -10.44
CA PHE A 45 2.70 9.83 -10.77
C PHE A 45 3.35 10.83 -9.81
N ASP A 46 4.33 11.57 -10.30
CA ASP A 46 5.06 12.59 -9.59
C ASP A 46 4.33 13.94 -9.75
N LEU A 47 3.88 14.51 -8.65
CA LEU A 47 3.13 15.76 -8.61
C LEU A 47 3.98 16.94 -9.06
N SER A 48 5.24 16.98 -8.63
CA SER A 48 6.18 18.06 -8.96
C SER A 48 6.49 18.08 -10.45
N ASN A 49 6.78 16.93 -11.05
CA ASN A 49 7.06 16.80 -12.48
C ASN A 49 5.84 17.14 -13.34
N ASN A 50 4.64 16.87 -12.86
CA ASN A 50 3.40 17.20 -13.57
C ASN A 50 2.84 18.58 -13.22
N SER A 51 3.52 19.36 -12.36
CA SER A 51 3.08 20.68 -11.91
C SER A 51 1.66 20.66 -11.29
N VAL A 52 1.33 19.59 -10.58
CA VAL A 52 0.05 19.42 -9.91
C VAL A 52 0.17 19.78 -8.44
N THR A 53 -0.60 20.77 -8.01
CA THR A 53 -0.77 21.06 -6.57
C THR A 53 -2.00 20.31 -6.07
N MET A 54 -1.83 19.49 -5.04
CA MET A 54 -2.92 18.72 -4.46
C MET A 54 -3.92 19.60 -3.73
N SER A 55 -5.18 19.38 -4.00
CA SER A 55 -6.33 20.04 -3.38
C SER A 55 -7.59 19.18 -3.59
N ALA A 56 -8.70 19.54 -2.92
CA ALA A 56 -9.97 18.86 -3.11
C ALA A 56 -10.49 18.89 -4.57
N THR A 57 -10.06 19.85 -5.39
CA THR A 57 -10.49 19.96 -6.78
C THR A 57 -9.58 19.24 -7.78
N THR A 58 -8.31 19.03 -7.41
CA THR A 58 -7.29 18.47 -8.31
C THR A 58 -7.01 16.99 -8.06
N ILE A 59 -7.26 16.50 -6.84
CA ILE A 59 -6.88 15.15 -6.43
C ILE A 59 -7.44 14.06 -7.35
N GLU A 60 -8.72 14.11 -7.68
CA GLU A 60 -9.34 13.07 -8.51
C GLU A 60 -8.91 13.17 -9.98
N ASN A 61 -9.06 14.36 -10.58
CA ASN A 61 -8.90 14.52 -12.01
C ASN A 61 -7.43 14.68 -12.45
N SER A 62 -6.61 15.33 -11.63
CA SER A 62 -5.24 15.68 -12.02
C SER A 62 -4.19 14.72 -11.50
N ALA A 63 -4.51 13.92 -10.46
CA ALA A 63 -3.55 12.97 -9.89
C ALA A 63 -4.04 11.52 -9.94
N MET A 64 -5.24 11.23 -9.39
CA MET A 64 -5.72 9.85 -9.32
C MET A 64 -6.10 9.29 -10.69
N LEU A 65 -6.78 10.08 -11.52
CA LEU A 65 -7.24 9.63 -12.83
C LEU A 65 -6.08 9.27 -13.78
N PRO A 66 -5.03 10.11 -13.95
CA PRO A 66 -3.91 9.75 -14.80
C PRO A 66 -3.21 8.46 -14.37
N LEU A 67 -2.97 8.30 -13.06
CA LEU A 67 -2.36 7.07 -12.54
C LEU A 67 -3.29 5.87 -12.73
N TRP A 68 -4.57 6.02 -12.47
CA TRP A 68 -5.56 4.95 -12.69
C TRP A 68 -5.53 4.43 -14.12
N LEU A 69 -5.51 5.34 -15.11
CA LEU A 69 -5.49 4.98 -16.53
C LEU A 69 -4.19 4.25 -16.94
N LEU A 70 -3.09 4.45 -16.22
CA LEU A 70 -1.86 3.70 -16.43
C LEU A 70 -1.95 2.27 -15.88
N LEU A 71 -2.74 2.08 -14.81
CA LEU A 71 -2.87 0.80 -14.12
C LEU A 71 -4.03 -0.06 -14.65
N ASP A 72 -5.04 0.57 -15.24
CA ASP A 72 -6.24 -0.12 -15.75
C ASP A 72 -5.91 -0.95 -16.99
N ARG A 73 -6.06 -2.26 -16.90
CA ARG A 73 -5.84 -3.23 -17.98
C ARG A 73 -7.11 -3.95 -18.40
N GLY A 74 -8.24 -3.59 -17.83
CA GLY A 74 -9.55 -4.17 -18.13
C GLY A 74 -10.37 -4.45 -16.89
N PRO A 75 -11.59 -4.97 -17.04
CA PRO A 75 -12.56 -5.08 -15.95
C PRO A 75 -12.09 -5.89 -14.75
N ASP A 76 -11.26 -6.91 -14.99
CA ASP A 76 -10.78 -7.84 -13.95
C ASP A 76 -9.34 -7.54 -13.51
N ASP A 77 -8.70 -6.53 -14.09
CA ASP A 77 -7.29 -6.19 -13.83
C ASP A 77 -7.13 -4.69 -13.60
N GLN A 78 -7.73 -4.22 -12.52
CA GLN A 78 -7.74 -2.84 -12.07
C GLN A 78 -7.23 -2.75 -10.62
N PRO A 79 -6.78 -1.58 -10.17
CA PRO A 79 -6.55 -1.35 -8.76
C PRO A 79 -7.84 -1.57 -7.96
N ASP A 80 -7.75 -2.28 -6.86
CA ASP A 80 -8.86 -2.60 -5.95
C ASP A 80 -8.69 -1.99 -4.56
N LEU A 81 -7.47 -1.54 -4.25
CA LEU A 81 -7.13 -0.95 -2.97
C LEU A 81 -6.35 0.35 -3.16
N ILE A 82 -6.82 1.41 -2.51
CA ILE A 82 -6.12 2.70 -2.47
C ILE A 82 -5.85 3.06 -1.02
N VAL A 83 -4.59 3.32 -0.70
CA VAL A 83 -4.18 3.72 0.65
C VAL A 83 -3.53 5.10 0.59
N MET A 84 -4.01 6.02 1.40
CA MET A 84 -3.61 7.42 1.38
C MET A 84 -3.05 7.88 2.72
N ASP A 85 -2.15 8.85 2.66
CA ASP A 85 -1.78 9.61 3.85
C ASP A 85 -2.89 10.59 4.29
N SER A 86 -2.71 11.24 5.44
CA SER A 86 -3.71 12.14 6.03
C SER A 86 -4.07 13.32 5.13
N ASN A 87 -3.08 13.91 4.44
CA ASN A 87 -3.29 15.08 3.60
C ASN A 87 -4.10 14.73 2.35
N HIS A 88 -3.69 13.69 1.64
CA HIS A 88 -4.37 13.24 0.43
C HIS A 88 -5.77 12.72 0.76
N TYR A 89 -5.92 11.98 1.86
CA TYR A 89 -7.24 11.51 2.29
C TYR A 89 -8.20 12.66 2.62
N SER A 90 -7.72 13.71 3.30
CA SER A 90 -8.54 14.88 3.61
C SER A 90 -9.01 15.62 2.34
N PHE A 91 -8.13 15.76 1.34
CA PHE A 91 -8.51 16.34 0.06
C PHE A 91 -9.51 15.47 -0.70
N PHE A 92 -9.33 14.15 -0.66
CA PHE A 92 -10.27 13.22 -1.28
C PHE A 92 -11.63 13.24 -0.59
N GLU A 93 -11.67 13.23 0.73
CA GLU A 93 -12.92 13.35 1.48
C GLU A 93 -13.63 14.68 1.19
N ALA A 94 -12.89 15.79 1.12
CA ALA A 94 -13.44 17.09 0.77
C ALA A 94 -14.00 17.13 -0.66
N SER A 95 -13.36 16.46 -1.62
CA SER A 95 -13.87 16.34 -3.00
C SER A 95 -15.20 15.59 -3.06
N GLN A 96 -15.37 14.56 -2.22
CA GLN A 96 -16.60 13.76 -2.16
C GLN A 96 -17.76 14.45 -1.42
N THR A 97 -17.49 15.50 -0.66
CA THR A 97 -18.53 16.19 0.15
C THR A 97 -19.66 16.75 -0.70
N SER A 98 -19.36 17.19 -1.91
CA SER A 98 -20.39 17.68 -2.85
C SER A 98 -21.30 16.57 -3.36
N LEU A 99 -20.80 15.35 -3.47
CA LEU A 99 -21.54 14.17 -3.93
C LEU A 99 -22.36 13.52 -2.80
N LYS A 100 -21.90 13.60 -1.56
CA LYS A 100 -22.62 13.05 -0.38
C LYS A 100 -24.00 13.64 -0.15
N ARG A 101 -24.29 14.81 -0.69
CA ARG A 101 -25.63 15.46 -0.59
C ARG A 101 -26.74 14.72 -1.34
N TYR A 102 -26.40 13.80 -2.22
CA TYR A 102 -27.35 13.09 -3.09
C TYR A 102 -27.50 11.59 -2.78
N THR A 103 -26.69 11.05 -1.87
CA THR A 103 -26.81 9.64 -1.46
C THR A 103 -27.68 9.50 -0.21
N SER A 104 -28.65 8.58 -0.30
CA SER A 104 -29.74 8.35 0.64
C SER A 104 -29.27 8.02 2.07
N ALA A 105 -30.19 8.27 3.00
CA ALA A 105 -30.05 8.11 4.45
C ALA A 105 -29.69 6.70 4.96
N GLU A 106 -29.69 5.66 4.12
CA GLU A 106 -29.40 4.28 4.53
C GLU A 106 -27.93 4.03 4.85
N ASN A 107 -27.02 4.74 4.19
CA ASN A 107 -25.57 4.59 4.45
C ASN A 107 -25.07 5.40 5.65
N ALA A 108 -25.85 6.32 6.17
CA ALA A 108 -25.47 7.15 7.32
C ALA A 108 -25.50 6.38 8.67
N ASN A 109 -26.16 5.22 8.71
CA ASN A 109 -26.33 4.46 9.95
C ASN A 109 -25.19 3.49 10.28
N ALA A 110 -24.25 3.25 9.37
CA ALA A 110 -23.20 2.24 9.57
C ALA A 110 -21.89 2.79 10.19
N GLY A 111 -21.72 4.09 10.34
CA GLY A 111 -20.55 4.72 11.00
C GLY A 111 -19.19 4.44 10.33
N LEU A 112 -19.14 3.56 9.35
CA LEU A 112 -17.98 3.22 8.56
C LEU A 112 -18.26 3.58 7.10
N VAL A 113 -17.94 4.80 6.72
CA VAL A 113 -18.00 5.19 5.32
C VAL A 113 -16.69 4.77 4.67
N SER A 114 -16.65 3.57 4.06
CA SER A 114 -15.59 3.28 3.12
C SER A 114 -15.81 4.20 1.90
N LEU A 115 -14.88 5.11 1.69
CA LEU A 115 -14.88 5.90 0.48
C LEU A 115 -14.43 4.99 -0.68
N LYS A 116 -15.05 5.18 -1.84
CA LYS A 116 -14.68 4.43 -3.04
C LYS A 116 -14.27 5.39 -4.15
N TYR A 117 -13.24 5.00 -4.87
CA TYR A 117 -12.85 5.62 -6.12
C TYR A 117 -12.97 4.59 -7.23
N LYS A 118 -13.94 4.77 -8.13
CA LYS A 118 -14.33 3.73 -9.10
C LYS A 118 -14.65 2.42 -8.37
N ASN A 119 -13.90 1.34 -8.65
CA ASN A 119 -14.10 0.05 -7.99
C ASN A 119 -13.20 -0.18 -6.76
N ALA A 120 -12.22 0.70 -6.53
CA ALA A 120 -11.26 0.57 -5.44
C ALA A 120 -11.78 1.16 -4.13
N ASP A 121 -11.54 0.44 -3.05
CA ASP A 121 -11.78 0.94 -1.71
C ASP A 121 -10.64 1.88 -1.29
N VAL A 122 -11.01 3.03 -0.72
CA VAL A 122 -10.05 4.05 -0.28
C VAL A 122 -9.93 4.02 1.23
N TYR A 123 -8.73 3.80 1.73
CA TYR A 123 -8.42 3.76 3.15
C TYR A 123 -7.42 4.85 3.53
N TYR A 124 -7.61 5.36 4.72
CA TYR A 124 -6.65 6.19 5.42
C TYR A 124 -5.79 5.31 6.32
N ASP A 125 -4.48 5.39 6.18
CA ASP A 125 -3.57 4.81 7.16
C ASP A 125 -3.09 5.89 8.14
N GLY A 126 -3.53 5.71 9.40
CA GLY A 126 -3.27 6.66 10.49
C GLY A 126 -1.78 6.84 10.78
N ASN A 127 -1.31 7.99 10.47
CA ASN A 127 -0.21 8.76 11.09
C ASN A 127 1.13 8.09 11.42
N SER A 128 1.62 7.10 10.70
CA SER A 128 3.03 6.65 10.89
C SER A 128 3.56 5.68 9.85
N GLY A 129 2.79 5.22 8.91
CA GLY A 129 3.23 4.19 7.97
C GLY A 129 3.55 4.75 6.60
N ILE A 130 2.61 5.48 6.00
CA ILE A 130 2.77 6.05 4.67
C ILE A 130 3.59 7.34 4.72
N PRO A 131 4.55 7.54 3.80
CA PRO A 131 5.21 8.82 3.65
C PRO A 131 4.21 9.95 3.38
N VAL A 132 4.50 11.14 3.92
CA VAL A 132 3.64 12.32 3.77
C VAL A 132 3.43 12.65 2.29
N ASN A 133 2.20 13.05 1.93
CA ASN A 133 1.79 13.36 0.56
C ASN A 133 1.98 12.20 -0.43
N THR A 134 1.77 10.97 0.02
CA THR A 134 1.88 9.78 -0.81
C THR A 134 0.55 9.03 -0.85
N THR A 135 0.21 8.48 -2.01
CA THR A 135 -0.95 7.61 -2.21
C THR A 135 -0.51 6.36 -2.97
N TYR A 136 -0.83 5.20 -2.45
CA TYR A 136 -0.65 3.93 -3.13
C TYR A 136 -1.95 3.49 -3.79
N MET A 137 -1.88 3.11 -5.06
CA MET A 137 -2.96 2.43 -5.79
C MET A 137 -2.49 1.02 -6.10
N LEU A 138 -3.13 0.05 -5.48
CA LEU A 138 -2.70 -1.33 -5.46
C LEU A 138 -3.71 -2.24 -6.15
N ASN A 139 -3.19 -3.23 -6.84
CA ASN A 139 -3.95 -4.38 -7.30
C ASN A 139 -3.56 -5.57 -6.42
N THR A 140 -4.45 -5.95 -5.50
CA THR A 140 -4.15 -6.99 -4.49
C THR A 140 -4.02 -8.38 -5.08
N ASN A 141 -4.50 -8.62 -6.30
CA ASN A 141 -4.34 -9.90 -7.01
C ASN A 141 -2.86 -10.26 -7.26
N TYR A 142 -1.97 -9.27 -7.21
CA TYR A 142 -0.52 -9.45 -7.43
C TYR A 142 0.33 -9.27 -6.18
N LEU A 143 -0.31 -9.11 -5.02
CA LEU A 143 0.37 -8.94 -3.74
C LEU A 143 0.06 -10.13 -2.84
N ASP A 144 1.08 -10.90 -2.49
CA ASP A 144 0.94 -12.10 -1.67
C ASP A 144 1.83 -12.04 -0.43
N LEU A 145 1.27 -12.39 0.72
CA LEU A 145 2.05 -12.66 1.92
C LEU A 145 2.47 -14.13 1.92
N VAL A 146 3.71 -14.38 1.64
CA VAL A 146 4.26 -15.75 1.62
C VAL A 146 4.87 -16.07 2.96
N VAL A 147 4.41 -17.16 3.58
CA VAL A 147 4.89 -17.63 4.88
C VAL A 147 5.58 -18.98 4.72
N HIS A 148 6.66 -19.20 5.47
CA HIS A 148 7.37 -20.48 5.44
C HIS A 148 6.53 -21.55 6.13
N LYS A 149 6.41 -22.71 5.49
CA LYS A 149 5.54 -23.81 5.93
C LYS A 149 5.81 -24.27 7.38
N ASP A 150 7.06 -24.32 7.77
CA ASP A 150 7.49 -24.83 9.08
C ASP A 150 7.80 -23.70 10.08
N ALA A 151 7.32 -22.48 9.81
CA ALA A 151 7.56 -21.31 10.62
C ALA A 151 6.38 -20.32 10.54
N ASP A 152 5.17 -20.83 10.59
CA ASP A 152 3.92 -20.04 10.64
C ASP A 152 3.38 -20.05 12.06
N LEU A 153 3.90 -19.14 12.90
CA LEU A 153 3.59 -19.05 14.33
C LEU A 153 3.82 -20.38 15.07
N GLU A 154 4.88 -21.09 14.68
CA GLU A 154 5.25 -22.36 15.33
C GLU A 154 5.72 -22.13 16.77
N ILE A 155 5.08 -22.81 17.70
CA ILE A 155 5.47 -22.79 19.10
C ILE A 155 6.60 -23.80 19.31
N MET A 156 7.79 -23.30 19.61
CA MET A 156 8.95 -24.14 19.88
C MET A 156 8.89 -24.76 21.30
N PRO A 157 9.60 -25.87 21.52
CA PRO A 157 9.74 -26.44 22.85
C PRO A 157 10.28 -25.42 23.85
N GLU A 158 9.79 -25.53 25.06
CA GLU A 158 10.26 -24.75 26.20
C GLU A 158 11.78 -24.85 26.38
N MET A 159 12.44 -23.72 26.50
CA MET A 159 13.90 -23.64 26.70
C MET A 159 14.18 -22.85 27.97
N ARG A 160 15.16 -23.35 28.75
CA ARG A 160 15.66 -22.67 29.93
C ARG A 160 16.93 -21.90 29.59
N PRO A 161 16.92 -20.56 29.65
CA PRO A 161 18.10 -19.74 29.41
C PRO A 161 19.16 -19.97 30.47
N ILE A 162 20.43 -19.95 30.06
CA ILE A 162 21.57 -20.21 30.99
C ILE A 162 21.70 -19.08 32.04
N ASN A 163 21.25 -17.88 31.73
CA ASN A 163 21.48 -16.68 32.54
C ASN A 163 20.25 -16.21 33.34
N GLN A 164 19.15 -16.95 33.28
CA GLN A 164 17.89 -16.55 33.95
C GLN A 164 17.19 -17.78 34.55
N ASP A 165 16.60 -17.61 35.72
CA ASP A 165 15.70 -18.59 36.30
C ASP A 165 14.28 -18.36 35.79
N GLY A 166 13.99 -18.94 34.64
CA GLY A 166 12.70 -18.81 33.98
C GLY A 166 12.67 -19.66 32.71
N ASP A 167 11.44 -19.97 32.26
CA ASP A 167 11.22 -20.79 31.09
C ASP A 167 10.79 -19.86 29.93
N VAL A 168 11.38 -20.06 28.74
CA VAL A 168 11.08 -19.28 27.53
C VAL A 168 10.50 -20.20 26.47
N ILE A 169 9.33 -19.83 25.95
CA ILE A 169 8.69 -20.52 24.83
C ILE A 169 8.82 -19.60 23.62
N PRO A 170 9.72 -19.87 22.67
CA PRO A 170 9.85 -19.10 21.46
C PRO A 170 8.69 -19.39 20.51
N ILE A 171 8.16 -18.34 19.89
CA ILE A 171 7.22 -18.45 18.76
C ILE A 171 7.96 -18.02 17.51
N LEU A 172 8.06 -18.90 16.53
CA LEU A 172 8.75 -18.64 15.27
C LEU A 172 7.76 -18.27 14.17
N TRP A 173 8.02 -17.16 13.50
CA TRP A 173 7.33 -16.77 12.28
C TRP A 173 8.34 -16.31 11.24
N MET A 174 8.21 -16.81 10.00
CA MET A 174 9.02 -16.40 8.86
C MET A 174 8.13 -16.19 7.65
N GLY A 175 8.05 -14.97 7.20
CA GLY A 175 7.26 -14.61 6.03
C GLY A 175 7.77 -13.36 5.37
N ASN A 176 7.32 -13.10 4.13
CA ASN A 176 7.62 -11.88 3.41
C ASN A 176 6.49 -11.51 2.47
N LEU A 177 6.28 -10.21 2.26
CA LEU A 177 5.36 -9.72 1.25
C LEU A 177 6.04 -9.77 -0.12
N THR A 178 5.35 -10.32 -1.10
CA THR A 178 5.83 -10.50 -2.47
C THR A 178 4.90 -9.82 -3.47
N CYS A 179 5.44 -9.49 -4.63
CA CYS A 179 4.68 -8.90 -5.72
C CYS A 179 4.99 -9.66 -7.01
N SER A 180 3.97 -10.21 -7.65
CA SER A 180 4.11 -10.98 -8.91
C SER A 180 4.03 -10.08 -10.15
N ASN A 181 3.38 -8.91 -10.07
CA ASN A 181 3.32 -7.93 -11.15
C ASN A 181 3.47 -6.51 -10.60
N ARG A 182 4.70 -6.02 -10.61
CA ARG A 182 5.03 -4.71 -10.04
C ARG A 182 4.49 -3.55 -10.88
N HIS A 183 4.34 -3.74 -12.19
CA HIS A 183 3.84 -2.70 -13.10
C HIS A 183 2.39 -2.30 -12.83
N GLN A 184 1.60 -3.21 -12.27
CA GLN A 184 0.21 -2.99 -11.88
C GLN A 184 0.07 -2.29 -10.53
N GLN A 185 1.18 -1.97 -9.88
CA GLN A 185 1.19 -1.21 -8.63
C GLN A 185 1.55 0.24 -8.92
N GLY A 186 0.81 1.17 -8.35
CA GLY A 186 1.01 2.59 -8.58
C GLY A 186 1.24 3.39 -7.30
N VAL A 187 1.96 4.50 -7.44
CA VAL A 187 2.19 5.44 -6.36
C VAL A 187 2.12 6.88 -6.86
N ILE A 188 1.43 7.74 -6.12
CA ILE A 188 1.47 9.19 -6.29
C ILE A 188 2.49 9.72 -5.28
N THR A 189 3.44 10.52 -5.74
CA THR A 189 4.51 11.10 -4.93
C THR A 189 4.49 12.62 -5.01
N PRO A 190 5.02 13.32 -3.96
CA PRO A 190 5.07 14.78 -3.92
C PRO A 190 5.90 15.42 -5.01
#